data_c79d6cad0b71d838f9a208da95b4050e
#
_entry.id   c79d6cad0b71d838f9a208da95b4050e
#
_cell.length_a   1.000
_cell.length_b   1.000
_cell.length_c   1.000
_cell.angle_alpha   90.00
_cell.angle_beta   90.00
_cell.angle_gamma   90.00
#
_symmetry.space_group_name_H-M   'P 1'
#
loop_
_entity.id
_entity.type
_entity.pdbx_description
1 polymer ?
#
loop_
_entity_poly.entity_id
_entity_poly.type
_entity_poly.pdbx_seq_one_letter_code
_entity_poly.pdbx_strand_id
1 'polypeptide(L)'
;MQGPLRQLCGVSLFPSLLRHPSATITHVLSTGALRAHLLAARLAGPVATSRERSLRSYRLFAARDPRVLIGIDPEWSWNERDLIGLMADKCGVSGDPRHTSGHDVIDPERTLVALDAFAERLEAVAQRKGAVLLGTGHPHRLLGFYAAVADALSAAGCTVLTPAHGRCVDITTRFGLRTYNLDYVRGVALVREPDAKSSGCETGAHSHSPLPVRTVLAAAAESGGLLPELVVGDHGWVCGAGQLGFEAIGLADTDDPALFVGEAEGAVSVVVPLDDAVRSDYYRPLTRYVLNRACLSQ
;
A
#
# COMPACT_ATOMS: atom_id res chain seq x y z
N MET A 1 -77.99 5.62 49.61
CA MET A 1 -77.97 5.77 48.11
C MET A 1 -76.55 5.60 47.67
N GLN A 2 -76.30 4.56 46.91
CA GLN A 2 -75.25 4.24 46.01
C GLN A 2 -73.79 4.67 46.31
N GLY A 3 -72.99 3.71 46.75
CA GLY A 3 -71.54 3.80 46.80
C GLY A 3 -70.90 3.29 45.47
N PRO A 4 -69.68 3.74 45.16
CA PRO A 4 -68.99 3.29 43.93
C PRO A 4 -68.10 2.08 44.16
N LEU A 5 -68.07 1.25 43.11
CA LEU A 5 -67.27 0.05 42.93
C LEU A 5 -65.75 0.37 42.87
N ARG A 6 -64.95 -0.41 43.56
CA ARG A 6 -63.50 -0.47 43.41
C ARG A 6 -63.11 -1.31 42.21
N GLN A 7 -62.37 -0.72 41.34
CA GLN A 7 -61.68 -1.41 40.20
C GLN A 7 -60.27 -1.76 40.63
N LEU A 8 -59.94 -3.05 40.63
CA LEU A 8 -58.60 -3.59 40.83
C LEU A 8 -57.78 -3.45 39.58
N CYS A 9 -56.72 -2.66 39.64
CA CYS A 9 -55.69 -2.64 38.59
C CYS A 9 -54.74 -3.83 38.77
N GLY A 10 -54.77 -4.76 37.78
CA GLY A 10 -53.80 -5.83 37.67
C GLY A 10 -52.42 -5.30 37.22
N VAL A 11 -51.41 -5.59 38.00
CA VAL A 11 -50.00 -5.32 37.65
C VAL A 11 -49.53 -6.45 36.76
N SER A 12 -49.32 -6.17 35.46
CA SER A 12 -48.68 -7.09 34.53
C SER A 12 -47.16 -6.96 34.65
N LEU A 13 -46.52 -7.95 35.22
CA LEU A 13 -45.07 -8.14 35.22
C LEU A 13 -44.64 -8.76 33.91
N PHE A 14 -44.11 -7.94 32.99
CA PHE A 14 -43.34 -8.45 31.84
C PHE A 14 -41.88 -8.58 32.27
N PRO A 15 -41.22 -9.74 32.08
CA PRO A 15 -39.78 -9.84 32.29
C PRO A 15 -39.05 -9.13 31.16
N SER A 16 -38.20 -8.17 31.55
CA SER A 16 -37.26 -7.52 30.65
C SER A 16 -36.30 -8.56 30.04
N LEU A 17 -36.48 -8.86 28.76
CA LEU A 17 -35.50 -9.59 27.97
C LEU A 17 -34.25 -8.72 27.84
N LEU A 18 -33.24 -9.00 28.65
CA LEU A 18 -31.88 -8.51 28.47
C LEU A 18 -31.40 -8.93 27.09
N ARG A 19 -31.40 -8.00 26.16
CA ARG A 19 -30.66 -8.16 24.89
C ARG A 19 -29.18 -8.21 25.22
N HIS A 20 -28.60 -9.40 25.17
CA HIS A 20 -27.17 -9.55 25.10
C HIS A 20 -26.72 -8.86 23.82
N PRO A 21 -25.72 -7.95 23.87
CA PRO A 21 -25.10 -7.48 22.64
C PRO A 21 -24.47 -8.70 21.96
N SER A 22 -24.95 -9.04 20.77
CA SER A 22 -24.26 -9.98 19.88
C SER A 22 -22.88 -9.41 19.64
N ALA A 23 -21.87 -9.92 20.34
CA ALA A 23 -20.50 -9.70 20.00
C ALA A 23 -20.31 -10.29 18.59
N THR A 24 -20.23 -9.43 17.60
CA THR A 24 -19.79 -9.80 16.26
C THR A 24 -18.36 -10.30 16.43
N ILE A 25 -18.19 -11.62 16.47
CA ILE A 25 -16.86 -12.24 16.44
C ILE A 25 -16.29 -11.86 15.08
N THR A 26 -15.53 -10.78 15.03
CA THR A 26 -14.70 -10.44 13.87
C THR A 26 -13.65 -11.55 13.80
N HIS A 27 -13.85 -12.50 12.90
CA HIS A 27 -12.86 -13.56 12.66
C HIS A 27 -11.57 -12.90 12.21
N VAL A 28 -10.64 -12.71 13.12
CA VAL A 28 -9.27 -12.27 12.83
C VAL A 28 -8.68 -13.33 11.90
N LEU A 29 -8.25 -12.92 10.72
CA LEU A 29 -7.63 -13.81 9.76
C LEU A 29 -6.32 -14.32 10.36
N SER A 30 -6.21 -15.64 10.62
CA SER A 30 -4.99 -16.22 11.15
C SER A 30 -3.85 -16.12 10.12
N THR A 31 -2.61 -16.04 10.58
CA THR A 31 -1.41 -16.05 9.73
C THR A 31 -1.41 -17.24 8.77
N GLY A 32 -1.81 -18.43 9.23
CA GLY A 32 -1.93 -19.62 8.38
C GLY A 32 -2.99 -19.49 7.29
N ALA A 33 -4.14 -18.87 7.59
CA ALA A 33 -5.18 -18.61 6.60
C ALA A 33 -4.74 -17.55 5.57
N LEU A 34 -4.02 -16.50 6.01
CA LEU A 34 -3.45 -15.52 5.10
C LEU A 34 -2.39 -16.16 4.21
N ARG A 35 -1.49 -16.99 4.77
CA ARG A 35 -0.49 -17.73 3.99
C ARG A 35 -1.13 -18.56 2.88
N ALA A 36 -2.18 -19.32 3.21
CA ALA A 36 -2.92 -20.09 2.22
C ALA A 36 -3.53 -19.21 1.12
N HIS A 37 -4.07 -18.04 1.51
CA HIS A 37 -4.61 -17.07 0.56
C HIS A 37 -3.52 -16.47 -0.34
N LEU A 38 -2.37 -16.07 0.20
CA LEU A 38 -1.24 -15.54 -0.58
C LEU A 38 -0.84 -16.50 -1.71
N LEU A 39 -0.75 -17.78 -1.40
CA LEU A 39 -0.42 -18.82 -2.39
C LEU A 39 -1.56 -19.04 -3.40
N ALA A 40 -2.80 -19.16 -2.93
CA ALA A 40 -3.96 -19.41 -3.80
C ALA A 40 -4.25 -18.24 -4.76
N ALA A 41 -4.06 -17.02 -4.29
CA ALA A 41 -4.24 -15.80 -5.07
C ALA A 41 -3.00 -15.40 -5.89
N ARG A 42 -1.89 -16.16 -5.77
CA ARG A 42 -0.60 -15.88 -6.41
C ARG A 42 -0.01 -14.51 -6.03
N LEU A 43 -0.37 -14.00 -4.88
CA LEU A 43 0.28 -12.82 -4.29
C LEU A 43 1.70 -13.15 -3.83
N ALA A 44 1.94 -14.41 -3.45
CA ALA A 44 3.24 -15.00 -3.18
C ALA A 44 3.25 -16.46 -3.69
N GLY A 45 4.36 -17.18 -3.55
CA GLY A 45 4.61 -18.42 -4.26
C GLY A 45 5.03 -18.14 -5.69
N PRO A 46 4.72 -19.00 -6.67
CA PRO A 46 4.95 -18.73 -8.08
C PRO A 46 4.06 -17.56 -8.55
N VAL A 47 4.67 -16.39 -8.79
CA VAL A 47 3.98 -15.15 -9.19
C VAL A 47 3.86 -15.03 -10.72
N ALA A 48 3.10 -14.03 -11.20
CA ALA A 48 2.94 -13.80 -12.63
C ALA A 48 4.19 -13.22 -13.27
N THR A 49 4.98 -12.46 -12.51
CA THR A 49 6.24 -11.88 -12.98
C THR A 49 7.24 -12.98 -13.31
N SER A 50 7.81 -12.90 -14.52
CA SER A 50 8.77 -13.89 -14.96
C SER A 50 10.20 -13.56 -14.51
N ARG A 51 11.00 -14.60 -14.33
CA ARG A 51 12.41 -14.48 -13.97
C ARG A 51 13.19 -13.62 -14.96
N GLU A 52 12.91 -13.76 -16.25
CA GLU A 52 13.54 -12.94 -17.30
C GLU A 52 13.25 -11.45 -17.10
N ARG A 53 12.02 -11.12 -16.70
CA ARG A 53 11.62 -9.74 -16.44
C ARG A 53 12.36 -9.18 -15.21
N SER A 54 12.40 -9.91 -14.12
CA SER A 54 13.14 -9.53 -12.91
C SER A 54 14.62 -9.32 -13.20
N LEU A 55 15.29 -10.28 -13.85
CA LEU A 55 16.71 -10.16 -14.22
C LEU A 55 16.99 -9.00 -15.18
N ARG A 56 16.04 -8.70 -16.09
CA ARG A 56 16.15 -7.52 -16.93
C ARG A 56 16.12 -6.23 -16.11
N SER A 57 15.20 -6.12 -15.16
CA SER A 57 15.10 -4.97 -14.24
C SER A 57 16.38 -4.82 -13.41
N TYR A 58 16.96 -5.92 -12.91
CA TYR A 58 18.21 -5.87 -12.15
C TYR A 58 19.38 -5.33 -13.00
N ARG A 59 19.50 -5.78 -14.26
CA ARG A 59 20.51 -5.25 -15.17
C ARG A 59 20.32 -3.77 -15.47
N LEU A 60 19.08 -3.34 -15.69
CA LEU A 60 18.77 -1.93 -15.92
C LEU A 60 19.06 -1.09 -14.68
N PHE A 61 18.76 -1.60 -13.49
CA PHE A 61 19.07 -0.93 -12.22
C PHE A 61 20.59 -0.80 -12.02
N ALA A 62 21.35 -1.87 -12.25
CA ALA A 62 22.80 -1.86 -12.21
C ALA A 62 23.42 -0.85 -13.21
N ALA A 63 22.77 -0.66 -14.36
CA ALA A 63 23.12 0.35 -15.36
C ALA A 63 22.58 1.76 -15.01
N ARG A 64 21.94 1.93 -13.86
CA ARG A 64 21.32 3.19 -13.38
C ARG A 64 20.28 3.76 -14.34
N ASP A 65 19.51 2.90 -15.01
CA ASP A 65 18.43 3.34 -15.89
C ASP A 65 17.30 4.01 -15.07
N PRO A 66 16.97 5.28 -15.36
CA PRO A 66 15.97 6.04 -14.58
C PRO A 66 14.60 5.37 -14.52
N ARG A 67 14.25 4.54 -15.49
CA ARG A 67 12.94 3.86 -15.57
C ARG A 67 12.74 2.81 -14.48
N VAL A 68 13.84 2.25 -13.94
CA VAL A 68 13.81 1.23 -12.87
C VAL A 68 14.40 1.74 -11.56
N LEU A 69 15.08 2.89 -11.55
CA LEU A 69 15.47 3.58 -10.31
C LEU A 69 14.26 4.17 -9.58
N ILE A 70 13.22 4.51 -10.31
CA ILE A 70 11.91 5.03 -9.85
C ILE A 70 11.99 6.06 -8.70
N GLY A 71 13.09 6.79 -8.63
CA GLY A 71 13.29 7.88 -7.68
C GLY A 71 14.38 7.65 -6.64
N ILE A 72 14.87 6.43 -6.47
CA ILE A 72 16.05 6.12 -5.67
C ILE A 72 17.32 6.54 -6.43
N ASP A 73 18.24 7.17 -5.74
CA ASP A 73 19.62 7.39 -6.17
C ASP A 73 20.53 6.57 -5.25
N PRO A 74 20.89 5.34 -5.64
CA PRO A 74 21.62 4.44 -4.77
C PRO A 74 22.96 5.00 -4.34
N GLU A 75 23.29 4.93 -3.05
CA GLU A 75 24.57 5.34 -2.49
C GLU A 75 25.70 4.37 -2.87
N TRP A 76 25.37 3.08 -3.00
CA TRP A 76 26.34 2.05 -3.36
C TRP A 76 26.25 1.68 -4.84
N SER A 77 27.35 1.11 -5.34
CA SER A 77 27.38 0.54 -6.69
C SER A 77 26.82 -0.88 -6.66
N TRP A 78 25.62 -1.04 -7.16
CA TRP A 78 24.95 -2.33 -7.28
C TRP A 78 25.24 -2.97 -8.65
N ASN A 79 25.70 -4.20 -8.66
CA ASN A 79 25.77 -5.00 -9.89
C ASN A 79 24.64 -6.05 -9.90
N GLU A 80 24.45 -6.73 -11.06
CA GLU A 80 23.38 -7.73 -11.22
C GLU A 80 23.44 -8.83 -10.16
N ARG A 81 24.65 -9.28 -9.79
CA ARG A 81 24.84 -10.36 -8.80
C ARG A 81 24.44 -9.90 -7.38
N ASP A 82 24.80 -8.68 -7.02
CA ASP A 82 24.41 -8.10 -5.75
C ASP A 82 22.88 -7.98 -5.63
N LEU A 83 22.22 -7.55 -6.71
CA LEU A 83 20.76 -7.47 -6.79
C LEU A 83 20.09 -8.84 -6.71
N ILE A 84 20.63 -9.87 -7.40
CA ILE A 84 20.14 -11.24 -7.26
C ILE A 84 20.23 -11.70 -5.80
N GLY A 85 21.33 -11.40 -5.12
CA GLY A 85 21.52 -11.73 -3.71
C GLY A 85 20.55 -10.99 -2.79
N LEU A 86 20.39 -9.69 -2.98
CA LEU A 86 19.43 -8.86 -2.24
C LEU A 86 18.00 -9.37 -2.41
N MET A 87 17.58 -9.60 -3.65
CA MET A 87 16.22 -10.04 -3.94
C MET A 87 15.94 -11.46 -3.44
N ALA A 88 16.96 -12.35 -3.46
CA ALA A 88 16.86 -13.66 -2.84
C ALA A 88 16.69 -13.54 -1.32
N ASP A 89 17.39 -12.61 -0.68
CA ASP A 89 17.23 -12.34 0.75
C ASP A 89 15.88 -11.71 1.07
N LYS A 90 15.44 -10.69 0.34
CA LYS A 90 14.23 -9.92 0.63
C LYS A 90 12.93 -10.62 0.19
N CYS A 91 12.93 -11.22 -0.98
CA CYS A 91 11.73 -11.83 -1.58
C CYS A 91 11.71 -13.35 -1.52
N GLY A 92 12.87 -14.00 -1.34
CA GLY A 92 13.00 -15.46 -1.44
C GLY A 92 13.06 -15.97 -2.88
N VAL A 93 13.29 -15.11 -3.87
CA VAL A 93 13.52 -15.53 -5.26
C VAL A 93 14.82 -16.32 -5.39
N SER A 94 14.98 -17.04 -6.51
CA SER A 94 16.20 -17.82 -6.74
C SER A 94 17.47 -16.94 -6.73
N GLY A 95 18.42 -17.27 -5.87
CA GLY A 95 19.75 -16.65 -5.83
C GLY A 95 20.74 -17.26 -6.85
N ASP A 96 20.35 -18.29 -7.63
CA ASP A 96 21.21 -18.87 -8.66
C ASP A 96 21.16 -18.03 -9.93
N PRO A 97 22.27 -17.40 -10.34
CA PRO A 97 22.33 -16.58 -11.56
C PRO A 97 22.12 -17.39 -12.85
N ARG A 98 22.21 -18.73 -12.79
CA ARG A 98 21.92 -19.62 -13.93
C ARG A 98 20.43 -19.89 -14.10
N HIS A 99 19.61 -19.62 -13.09
CA HIS A 99 18.16 -19.69 -13.20
C HIS A 99 17.65 -18.42 -13.88
N THR A 100 17.45 -18.47 -15.19
CA THR A 100 17.20 -17.31 -16.04
C THR A 100 15.80 -17.24 -16.63
N SER A 101 14.94 -18.24 -16.39
CA SER A 101 13.62 -18.33 -17.02
C SER A 101 12.57 -18.96 -16.12
N GLY A 102 11.30 -18.78 -16.47
CA GLY A 102 10.16 -19.29 -15.77
C GLY A 102 9.49 -18.26 -14.85
N HIS A 103 8.60 -18.70 -14.01
CA HIS A 103 7.97 -17.84 -12.99
C HIS A 103 8.97 -17.50 -11.89
N ASP A 104 8.99 -16.26 -11.46
CA ASP A 104 9.65 -15.93 -10.21
C ASP A 104 8.83 -16.45 -9.01
N VAL A 105 9.46 -16.60 -7.86
CA VAL A 105 8.82 -17.18 -6.66
C VAL A 105 9.07 -16.26 -5.49
N ILE A 106 7.98 -15.77 -4.87
CA ILE A 106 8.07 -15.00 -3.62
C ILE A 106 7.82 -15.96 -2.45
N ASP A 107 8.69 -15.95 -1.46
CA ASP A 107 8.48 -16.73 -0.24
C ASP A 107 7.35 -16.09 0.59
N PRO A 108 6.22 -16.78 0.81
CA PRO A 108 5.11 -16.24 1.57
C PRO A 108 5.46 -15.90 3.03
N GLU A 109 6.46 -16.52 3.62
CA GLU A 109 6.90 -16.19 4.98
C GLU A 109 7.58 -14.82 5.02
N ARG A 110 8.34 -14.44 3.99
CA ARG A 110 8.92 -13.11 3.87
C ARG A 110 7.84 -12.05 3.68
N THR A 111 6.82 -12.34 2.88
CA THR A 111 5.65 -11.46 2.74
C THR A 111 4.95 -11.25 4.09
N LEU A 112 4.73 -12.32 4.87
CA LEU A 112 4.06 -12.24 6.18
C LEU A 112 4.87 -11.42 7.18
N VAL A 113 6.19 -11.65 7.28
CA VAL A 113 7.07 -10.87 8.16
C VAL A 113 7.07 -9.38 7.77
N ALA A 114 7.15 -9.09 6.49
CA ALA A 114 7.12 -7.70 6.01
C ALA A 114 5.74 -7.04 6.22
N LEU A 115 4.63 -7.80 6.12
CA LEU A 115 3.29 -7.29 6.44
C LEU A 115 3.14 -6.95 7.93
N ASP A 116 3.73 -7.73 8.82
CA ASP A 116 3.75 -7.43 10.25
C ASP A 116 4.53 -6.14 10.51
N ALA A 117 5.73 -5.98 9.93
CA ALA A 117 6.51 -4.75 10.03
C ALA A 117 5.79 -3.54 9.41
N PHE A 118 5.10 -3.73 8.29
CA PHE A 118 4.26 -2.69 7.68
C PHE A 118 3.12 -2.26 8.62
N ALA A 119 2.44 -3.21 9.26
CA ALA A 119 1.38 -2.93 10.23
C ALA A 119 1.91 -2.19 11.46
N GLU A 120 3.10 -2.53 11.95
CA GLU A 120 3.76 -1.83 13.07
C GLU A 120 4.00 -0.35 12.75
N ARG A 121 4.38 0.01 11.50
CA ARG A 121 4.54 1.41 11.10
C ARG A 121 3.20 2.15 11.06
N LEU A 122 2.15 1.49 10.58
CA LEU A 122 0.79 2.06 10.60
C LEU A 122 0.30 2.27 12.04
N GLU A 123 0.50 1.31 12.93
CA GLU A 123 0.14 1.44 14.35
C GLU A 123 0.89 2.60 15.00
N ALA A 124 2.20 2.69 14.78
CA ALA A 124 3.03 3.73 15.36
C ALA A 124 2.59 5.15 14.96
N VAL A 125 2.26 5.39 13.67
CA VAL A 125 1.77 6.70 13.24
C VAL A 125 0.35 6.96 13.73
N ALA A 126 -0.50 5.92 13.84
CA ALA A 126 -1.86 6.04 14.36
C ALA A 126 -1.88 6.42 15.86
N GLN A 127 -1.00 5.82 16.66
CA GLN A 127 -0.86 6.15 18.09
C GLN A 127 -0.50 7.62 18.31
N ARG A 128 0.30 8.20 17.42
CA ARG A 128 0.67 9.63 17.46
C ARG A 128 -0.36 10.54 16.77
N LYS A 129 -1.36 9.95 16.10
CA LYS A 129 -2.31 10.69 15.24
C LYS A 129 -1.58 11.53 14.19
N GLY A 130 -0.49 10.99 13.65
CA GLY A 130 0.43 11.70 12.77
C GLY A 130 -0.19 12.04 11.42
N ALA A 131 0.50 12.89 10.65
CA ALA A 131 0.14 13.22 9.29
C ALA A 131 0.64 12.13 8.33
N VAL A 132 -0.21 11.66 7.44
CA VAL A 132 0.11 10.58 6.49
C VAL A 132 -0.23 10.98 5.06
N LEU A 133 0.60 10.54 4.12
CA LEU A 133 0.38 10.67 2.69
C LEU A 133 0.29 9.27 2.09
N LEU A 134 -0.79 8.98 1.37
CA LEU A 134 -0.93 7.73 0.65
C LEU A 134 -0.93 7.99 -0.85
N GLY A 135 -0.27 7.13 -1.63
CA GLY A 135 -0.23 7.24 -3.09
C GLY A 135 -0.01 5.91 -3.78
N THR A 136 -0.50 5.79 -5.01
CA THR A 136 -0.34 4.56 -5.79
C THR A 136 0.01 4.81 -7.25
N GLY A 137 1.00 4.07 -7.74
CA GLY A 137 1.32 3.93 -9.16
C GLY A 137 0.50 2.84 -9.86
N HIS A 138 -0.16 1.95 -9.09
CA HIS A 138 -1.03 0.88 -9.58
C HIS A 138 -2.52 1.07 -9.19
N PRO A 139 -3.18 2.16 -9.58
CA PRO A 139 -4.53 2.48 -9.09
C PRO A 139 -5.57 1.41 -9.43
N HIS A 140 -5.44 0.72 -10.57
CA HIS A 140 -6.36 -0.36 -10.96
C HIS A 140 -6.28 -1.61 -10.05
N ARG A 141 -5.19 -1.78 -9.30
CA ARG A 141 -4.92 -2.95 -8.47
C ARG A 141 -4.95 -2.64 -6.98
N LEU A 142 -4.19 -1.60 -6.59
CA LEU A 142 -3.86 -1.33 -5.19
C LEU A 142 -4.70 -0.21 -4.55
N LEU A 143 -5.45 0.59 -5.34
CA LEU A 143 -6.26 1.68 -4.81
C LEU A 143 -7.19 1.23 -3.67
N GLY A 144 -7.84 0.08 -3.81
CA GLY A 144 -8.75 -0.45 -2.78
C GLY A 144 -8.05 -0.80 -1.47
N PHE A 145 -6.81 -1.31 -1.53
CA PHE A 145 -5.97 -1.58 -0.37
C PHE A 145 -5.60 -0.28 0.34
N TYR A 146 -4.99 0.66 -0.37
CA TYR A 146 -4.54 1.92 0.22
C TYR A 146 -5.71 2.80 0.71
N ALA A 147 -6.84 2.81 -0.01
CA ALA A 147 -8.03 3.54 0.44
C ALA A 147 -8.58 3.01 1.77
N ALA A 148 -8.58 1.70 1.98
CA ALA A 148 -8.99 1.12 3.25
C ALA A 148 -8.00 1.47 4.38
N VAL A 149 -6.69 1.52 4.08
CA VAL A 149 -5.67 1.99 5.04
C VAL A 149 -5.88 3.48 5.36
N ALA A 150 -6.12 4.32 4.35
CA ALA A 150 -6.38 5.76 4.55
C ALA A 150 -7.62 6.00 5.42
N ASP A 151 -8.73 5.31 5.15
CA ASP A 151 -9.96 5.40 5.93
C ASP A 151 -9.73 5.00 7.39
N ALA A 152 -9.01 3.89 7.61
CA ALA A 152 -8.73 3.38 8.96
C ALA A 152 -7.82 4.34 9.75
N LEU A 153 -6.76 4.89 9.13
CA LEU A 153 -5.90 5.90 9.75
C LEU A 153 -6.66 7.19 10.06
N SER A 154 -7.52 7.64 9.14
CA SER A 154 -8.39 8.81 9.38
C SER A 154 -9.34 8.57 10.55
N ALA A 155 -9.97 7.39 10.64
CA ALA A 155 -10.83 7.00 11.74
C ALA A 155 -10.09 6.92 13.09
N ALA A 156 -8.80 6.57 13.08
CA ALA A 156 -7.91 6.59 14.24
C ALA A 156 -7.46 8.01 14.65
N GLY A 157 -7.79 9.04 13.85
CA GLY A 157 -7.48 10.43 14.12
C GLY A 157 -6.21 10.95 13.45
N CYS A 158 -5.61 10.19 12.53
CA CYS A 158 -4.52 10.69 11.69
C CYS A 158 -5.01 11.74 10.69
N THR A 159 -4.11 12.64 10.31
CA THR A 159 -4.37 13.61 9.23
C THR A 159 -3.94 13.00 7.90
N VAL A 160 -4.89 12.58 7.07
CA VAL A 160 -4.62 12.13 5.71
C VAL A 160 -4.46 13.34 4.79
N LEU A 161 -3.24 13.56 4.30
CA LEU A 161 -2.87 14.73 3.52
C LEU A 161 -3.28 14.59 2.06
N THR A 162 -3.80 15.69 1.47
CA THR A 162 -4.19 15.75 0.05
C THR A 162 -3.69 17.03 -0.63
N PRO A 163 -2.39 17.39 -0.52
CA PRO A 163 -1.87 18.61 -1.13
C PRO A 163 -1.75 18.48 -2.66
N ALA A 164 -1.67 19.62 -3.34
CA ALA A 164 -1.48 19.70 -4.80
C ALA A 164 -2.60 19.06 -5.64
N HIS A 165 -3.80 18.86 -5.11
CA HIS A 165 -4.93 18.37 -5.90
C HIS A 165 -5.16 19.22 -7.15
N GLY A 166 -5.28 18.59 -8.32
CA GLY A 166 -5.43 19.25 -9.61
C GLY A 166 -4.14 19.80 -10.24
N ARG A 167 -2.98 19.77 -9.52
CA ARG A 167 -1.69 20.20 -10.08
C ARG A 167 -1.26 19.24 -11.20
N CYS A 168 -0.72 19.80 -12.28
CA CYS A 168 -0.18 19.03 -13.40
C CYS A 168 1.20 18.48 -13.08
N VAL A 169 1.48 17.28 -13.58
CA VAL A 169 2.79 16.60 -13.52
C VAL A 169 3.13 16.05 -14.90
N ASP A 170 4.28 16.45 -15.42
CA ASP A 170 4.79 15.92 -16.68
C ASP A 170 5.62 14.67 -16.45
N ILE A 171 5.18 13.55 -17.02
CA ILE A 171 5.80 12.24 -16.84
C ILE A 171 6.29 11.72 -18.19
N THR A 172 7.57 11.36 -18.26
CA THR A 172 8.12 10.67 -19.42
C THR A 172 7.63 9.23 -19.45
N THR A 173 6.91 8.87 -20.50
CA THR A 173 6.40 7.53 -20.74
C THR A 173 7.10 6.90 -21.95
N ARG A 174 6.85 5.61 -22.21
CA ARG A 174 7.33 4.96 -23.46
C ARG A 174 6.79 5.61 -24.74
N PHE A 175 5.75 6.44 -24.62
CA PHE A 175 5.14 7.18 -25.74
C PHE A 175 5.54 8.67 -25.77
N GLY A 176 6.56 9.06 -25.01
CA GLY A 176 7.02 10.45 -24.86
C GLY A 176 6.50 11.12 -23.57
N LEU A 177 6.76 12.42 -23.49
CA LEU A 177 6.32 13.24 -22.37
C LEU A 177 4.79 13.39 -22.40
N ARG A 178 4.14 13.18 -21.27
CA ARG A 178 2.70 13.32 -21.08
C ARG A 178 2.40 14.08 -19.81
N THR A 179 1.45 14.98 -19.86
CA THR A 179 0.94 15.72 -18.70
C THR A 179 -0.18 14.92 -18.05
N TYR A 180 -0.12 14.78 -16.73
CA TYR A 180 -1.15 14.20 -15.90
C TYR A 180 -1.59 15.17 -14.81
N ASN A 181 -2.79 15.01 -14.30
CA ASN A 181 -3.28 15.74 -13.12
C ASN A 181 -3.16 14.87 -11.88
N LEU A 182 -2.66 15.45 -10.78
CA LEU A 182 -2.75 14.85 -9.46
C LEU A 182 -4.20 14.85 -8.99
N ASP A 183 -4.68 13.69 -8.55
CA ASP A 183 -6.02 13.49 -8.03
C ASP A 183 -5.99 12.62 -6.78
N TYR A 184 -7.10 12.66 -6.01
CA TYR A 184 -7.24 11.88 -4.78
C TYR A 184 -8.54 11.10 -4.79
N VAL A 185 -8.45 9.81 -4.48
CA VAL A 185 -9.60 8.93 -4.28
C VAL A 185 -9.54 8.37 -2.89
N ARG A 186 -10.50 8.74 -2.04
CA ARG A 186 -10.55 8.31 -0.63
C ARG A 186 -9.20 8.53 0.09
N GLY A 187 -8.60 9.69 -0.09
CA GLY A 187 -7.32 10.06 0.54
C GLY A 187 -6.06 9.49 -0.11
N VAL A 188 -6.19 8.70 -1.18
CA VAL A 188 -5.04 8.12 -1.90
C VAL A 188 -4.74 8.96 -3.15
N ALA A 189 -3.52 9.45 -3.24
CA ALA A 189 -3.01 10.19 -4.38
C ALA A 189 -2.75 9.26 -5.57
N LEU A 190 -3.08 9.73 -6.76
CA LEU A 190 -2.81 9.06 -8.03
C LEU A 190 -2.70 10.10 -9.16
N VAL A 191 -2.31 9.67 -10.33
CA VAL A 191 -2.30 10.56 -11.52
C VAL A 191 -3.39 10.15 -12.50
N ARG A 192 -4.02 11.15 -13.14
CA ARG A 192 -5.05 10.96 -14.19
C ARG A 192 -4.67 11.70 -15.45
N GLU A 193 -5.05 11.15 -16.60
CA GLU A 193 -5.03 11.91 -17.83
C GLU A 193 -6.02 13.09 -17.75
N PRO A 194 -5.68 14.26 -18.31
CA PRO A 194 -6.53 15.47 -18.21
C PRO A 194 -7.98 15.25 -18.67
N ASP A 195 -8.19 14.43 -19.69
CA ASP A 195 -9.49 14.16 -20.30
C ASP A 195 -10.19 12.89 -19.79
N ALA A 196 -9.66 12.26 -18.73
CA ALA A 196 -10.15 10.97 -18.22
C ALA A 196 -11.62 11.03 -17.72
N LYS A 197 -12.11 12.22 -17.33
CA LYS A 197 -13.52 12.40 -16.93
C LYS A 197 -14.51 12.14 -18.08
N SER A 198 -14.09 12.32 -19.32
CA SER A 198 -14.89 12.08 -20.51
C SER A 198 -14.82 10.63 -21.01
N SER A 199 -13.79 9.87 -20.60
CA SER A 199 -13.57 8.49 -21.07
C SER A 199 -14.16 7.40 -20.18
N GLY A 200 -14.83 7.76 -19.06
CA GLY A 200 -15.42 6.78 -18.11
C GLY A 200 -14.38 5.99 -17.32
N CYS A 201 -13.10 6.31 -17.43
CA CYS A 201 -12.03 5.69 -16.66
C CYS A 201 -11.95 6.37 -15.28
N GLU A 202 -12.69 5.85 -14.29
CA GLU A 202 -12.67 6.37 -12.92
C GLU A 202 -11.37 6.06 -12.17
N THR A 203 -10.56 5.15 -12.69
CA THR A 203 -9.29 4.73 -12.10
C THR A 203 -8.12 5.50 -12.72
N GLY A 204 -7.14 5.91 -11.90
CA GLY A 204 -5.97 6.67 -12.35
C GLY A 204 -5.06 5.94 -13.35
N ALA A 205 -4.05 6.62 -13.88
CA ALA A 205 -3.07 6.05 -14.79
C ALA A 205 -1.98 5.29 -14.02
N HIS A 206 -1.49 4.19 -14.60
CA HIS A 206 -0.33 3.46 -14.09
C HIS A 206 0.95 4.28 -14.28
N SER A 207 1.74 4.43 -13.22
CA SER A 207 2.98 5.21 -13.27
C SER A 207 4.00 4.74 -12.23
N HIS A 208 5.24 4.52 -12.67
CA HIS A 208 6.39 4.29 -11.79
C HIS A 208 7.15 5.58 -11.46
N SER A 209 6.71 6.73 -11.97
CA SER A 209 7.43 8.00 -11.82
C SER A 209 7.43 8.48 -10.37
N PRO A 210 8.57 8.99 -9.85
CA PRO A 210 8.64 9.65 -8.55
C PRO A 210 8.13 11.11 -8.58
N LEU A 211 7.90 11.68 -9.77
CA LEU A 211 7.51 13.08 -9.91
C LEU A 211 6.18 13.42 -9.20
N PRO A 212 5.15 12.56 -9.21
CA PRO A 212 3.92 12.83 -8.48
C PRO A 212 4.16 13.09 -6.98
N VAL A 213 4.85 12.19 -6.28
CA VAL A 213 5.09 12.38 -4.84
C VAL A 213 5.98 13.60 -4.56
N ARG A 214 7.01 13.83 -5.39
CA ARG A 214 7.87 15.02 -5.27
C ARG A 214 7.08 16.32 -5.45
N THR A 215 6.15 16.36 -6.41
CA THR A 215 5.25 17.50 -6.62
C THR A 215 4.31 17.73 -5.43
N VAL A 216 3.76 16.64 -4.87
CA VAL A 216 2.89 16.67 -3.69
C VAL A 216 3.64 17.21 -2.47
N LEU A 217 4.84 16.68 -2.19
CA LEU A 217 5.66 17.07 -1.03
C LEU A 217 6.16 18.52 -1.17
N ALA A 218 6.58 18.93 -2.38
CA ALA A 218 6.98 20.32 -2.65
C ALA A 218 5.81 21.29 -2.42
N ALA A 219 4.62 20.97 -2.91
CA ALA A 219 3.45 21.81 -2.71
C ALA A 219 3.03 21.91 -1.24
N ALA A 220 3.15 20.84 -0.47
CA ALA A 220 2.91 20.86 0.98
C ALA A 220 3.89 21.79 1.69
N ALA A 221 5.17 21.73 1.34
CA ALA A 221 6.21 22.60 1.90
C ALA A 221 6.01 24.06 1.48
N GLU A 222 5.74 24.33 0.20
CA GLU A 222 5.49 25.69 -0.33
C GLU A 222 4.30 26.38 0.34
N SER A 223 3.26 25.63 0.67
CA SER A 223 2.07 26.18 1.35
C SER A 223 2.26 26.40 2.85
N GLY A 224 3.41 26.04 3.42
CA GLY A 224 3.62 26.01 4.87
C GLY A 224 2.71 25.01 5.60
N GLY A 225 2.18 24.02 4.88
CA GLY A 225 1.28 22.99 5.41
C GLY A 225 2.03 21.88 6.16
N LEU A 226 1.26 20.92 6.68
CA LEU A 226 1.81 19.75 7.31
C LEU A 226 2.57 18.90 6.29
N LEU A 227 3.75 18.41 6.67
CA LEU A 227 4.47 17.37 5.95
C LEU A 227 4.12 16.01 6.54
N PRO A 228 4.10 14.93 5.72
CA PRO A 228 3.79 13.60 6.24
C PRO A 228 4.89 13.09 7.18
N GLU A 229 4.48 12.46 8.28
CA GLU A 229 5.35 11.64 9.12
C GLU A 229 5.56 10.25 8.50
N LEU A 230 4.60 9.79 7.69
CA LEU A 230 4.66 8.51 7.00
C LEU A 230 4.08 8.64 5.59
N VAL A 231 4.81 8.13 4.60
CA VAL A 231 4.31 7.95 3.23
C VAL A 231 4.06 6.46 2.99
N VAL A 232 2.86 6.13 2.51
CA VAL A 232 2.43 4.76 2.24
C VAL A 232 2.09 4.60 0.77
N GLY A 233 2.66 3.62 0.09
CA GLY A 233 2.35 3.47 -1.33
C GLY A 233 3.10 2.35 -2.04
N ASP A 234 3.35 2.57 -3.33
CA ASP A 234 4.12 1.69 -4.19
C ASP A 234 5.04 2.50 -5.11
N HIS A 235 5.97 1.85 -5.80
CA HIS A 235 6.85 2.40 -6.84
C HIS A 235 7.46 3.78 -6.49
N GLY A 236 7.31 4.75 -7.42
CA GLY A 236 7.84 6.09 -7.28
C GLY A 236 7.25 6.90 -6.14
N TRP A 237 6.08 6.53 -5.60
CA TRP A 237 5.52 7.16 -4.40
C TRP A 237 6.38 6.90 -3.18
N VAL A 238 6.82 5.65 -3.00
CA VAL A 238 7.69 5.23 -1.88
C VAL A 238 9.13 5.66 -2.13
N CYS A 239 9.69 5.29 -3.27
CA CYS A 239 11.08 5.60 -3.61
C CYS A 239 11.36 7.10 -3.64
N GLY A 240 10.45 7.88 -4.26
CA GLY A 240 10.61 9.33 -4.35
C GLY A 240 10.49 10.05 -3.00
N ALA A 241 9.64 9.56 -2.08
CA ALA A 241 9.52 10.09 -0.73
C ALA A 241 10.72 9.69 0.15
N GLY A 242 11.09 8.41 0.13
CA GLY A 242 12.25 7.90 0.88
C GLY A 242 13.55 8.59 0.50
N GLN A 243 13.80 8.80 -0.80
CA GLN A 243 14.97 9.55 -1.28
C GLN A 243 15.01 11.01 -0.78
N LEU A 244 13.86 11.59 -0.44
CA LEU A 244 13.77 12.93 0.15
C LEU A 244 13.85 12.90 1.68
N GLY A 245 14.08 11.76 2.32
CA GLY A 245 14.24 11.59 3.75
C GLY A 245 12.93 11.44 4.54
N PHE A 246 11.79 11.22 3.87
CA PHE A 246 10.54 10.90 4.54
C PHE A 246 10.49 9.41 4.91
N GLU A 247 9.93 9.07 6.07
CA GLU A 247 9.63 7.68 6.37
C GLU A 247 8.62 7.15 5.34
N ALA A 248 9.00 6.07 4.62
CA ALA A 248 8.21 5.50 3.54
C ALA A 248 8.11 3.99 3.67
N ILE A 249 6.91 3.46 3.46
CA ILE A 249 6.62 2.02 3.45
C ILE A 249 5.80 1.65 2.24
N GLY A 250 6.00 0.44 1.71
CA GLY A 250 5.27 0.08 0.49
C GLY A 250 5.22 -1.40 0.13
N LEU A 251 4.53 -1.63 -0.98
CA LEU A 251 4.39 -2.94 -1.63
C LEU A 251 5.23 -2.95 -2.90
N ALA A 252 5.87 -4.08 -3.22
CA ALA A 252 6.69 -4.21 -4.43
C ALA A 252 6.73 -5.64 -4.97
N ASP A 253 6.82 -5.77 -6.29
CA ASP A 253 7.03 -7.05 -6.97
C ASP A 253 8.52 -7.34 -7.17
N THR A 254 8.83 -8.54 -7.62
CA THR A 254 10.21 -9.04 -7.82
C THR A 254 10.98 -8.29 -8.92
N ASP A 255 10.31 -7.60 -9.82
CA ASP A 255 10.95 -6.79 -10.86
C ASP A 255 11.13 -5.31 -10.49
N ASP A 256 10.85 -4.93 -9.22
CA ASP A 256 11.05 -3.59 -8.67
C ASP A 256 12.21 -3.51 -7.66
N PRO A 257 13.46 -3.75 -8.08
CA PRO A 257 14.61 -3.79 -7.17
C PRO A 257 14.84 -2.47 -6.41
N ALA A 258 14.38 -1.35 -6.94
CA ALA A 258 14.61 -0.03 -6.36
C ALA A 258 14.04 0.12 -4.93
N LEU A 259 12.86 -0.42 -4.66
CA LEU A 259 12.28 -0.36 -3.32
C LEU A 259 13.14 -1.15 -2.33
N PHE A 260 13.58 -2.35 -2.71
CA PHE A 260 14.41 -3.22 -1.84
C PHE A 260 15.83 -2.68 -1.65
N VAL A 261 16.40 -2.02 -2.67
CA VAL A 261 17.66 -1.27 -2.52
C VAL A 261 17.46 -0.09 -1.59
N GLY A 262 16.38 0.69 -1.77
CA GLY A 262 16.03 1.77 -0.87
C GLY A 262 15.88 1.31 0.59
N GLU A 263 15.31 0.13 0.82
CA GLU A 263 15.21 -0.48 2.15
C GLU A 263 16.60 -0.91 2.67
N ALA A 264 17.44 -1.51 1.83
CA ALA A 264 18.79 -1.94 2.22
C ALA A 264 19.72 -0.76 2.57
N GLU A 265 19.55 0.37 1.90
CA GLU A 265 20.30 1.62 2.15
C GLU A 265 19.63 2.55 3.19
N GLY A 266 18.44 2.17 3.71
CA GLY A 266 17.75 2.91 4.76
C GLY A 266 16.92 4.10 4.28
N ALA A 267 16.78 4.30 2.97
CA ALA A 267 15.90 5.33 2.40
C ALA A 267 14.41 4.94 2.50
N VAL A 268 14.09 3.65 2.48
CA VAL A 268 12.75 3.09 2.66
C VAL A 268 12.71 2.26 3.93
N SER A 269 11.65 2.38 4.73
CA SER A 269 11.60 1.73 6.04
C SER A 269 11.14 0.29 5.98
N VAL A 270 10.13 -0.02 5.14
CA VAL A 270 9.57 -1.37 4.99
C VAL A 270 9.08 -1.57 3.56
N VAL A 271 9.47 -2.68 2.95
CA VAL A 271 8.97 -3.14 1.66
C VAL A 271 8.37 -4.53 1.80
N VAL A 272 7.10 -4.67 1.43
CA VAL A 272 6.40 -5.97 1.42
C VAL A 272 6.54 -6.60 0.04
N PRO A 273 7.25 -7.73 -0.09
CA PRO A 273 7.35 -8.44 -1.35
C PRO A 273 6.02 -9.15 -1.67
N LEU A 274 5.41 -8.83 -2.81
CA LEU A 274 4.22 -9.50 -3.33
C LEU A 274 4.01 -9.17 -4.82
N ASP A 275 3.22 -10.01 -5.53
CA ASP A 275 2.74 -9.68 -6.88
C ASP A 275 1.70 -8.54 -6.77
N ASP A 276 2.02 -7.39 -7.34
CA ASP A 276 1.20 -6.17 -7.29
C ASP A 276 0.26 -6.01 -8.49
N ALA A 277 0.27 -6.98 -9.41
CA ALA A 277 -0.52 -6.99 -10.63
C ALA A 277 -1.72 -7.94 -10.59
N VAL A 278 -2.00 -8.63 -9.47
CA VAL A 278 -3.16 -9.49 -9.33
C VAL A 278 -4.46 -8.67 -9.25
N ARG A 279 -5.61 -9.35 -9.33
CA ARG A 279 -6.93 -8.70 -9.25
C ARG A 279 -7.09 -7.97 -7.91
N SER A 280 -7.69 -6.80 -7.95
CA SER A 280 -7.85 -5.91 -6.78
C SER A 280 -8.61 -6.54 -5.61
N ASP A 281 -9.55 -7.46 -5.87
CA ASP A 281 -10.32 -8.15 -4.83
C ASP A 281 -9.46 -9.14 -4.01
N TYR A 282 -8.34 -9.61 -4.55
CA TYR A 282 -7.43 -10.53 -3.85
C TYR A 282 -6.61 -9.85 -2.74
N TYR A 283 -6.51 -8.51 -2.74
CA TYR A 283 -5.86 -7.77 -1.64
C TYR A 283 -6.75 -7.60 -0.39
N ARG A 284 -8.07 -7.89 -0.46
CA ARG A 284 -8.98 -7.71 0.69
C ARG A 284 -8.60 -8.51 1.94
N PRO A 285 -8.20 -9.80 1.87
CA PRO A 285 -7.73 -10.52 3.05
C PRO A 285 -6.45 -9.92 3.64
N LEU A 286 -5.54 -9.46 2.76
CA LEU A 286 -4.32 -8.74 3.14
C LEU A 286 -4.66 -7.46 3.91
N THR A 287 -5.58 -6.65 3.38
CA THR A 287 -6.05 -5.43 4.02
C THR A 287 -6.57 -5.70 5.42
N ARG A 288 -7.45 -6.70 5.57
CA ARG A 288 -7.99 -7.08 6.90
C ARG A 288 -6.90 -7.51 7.86
N TYR A 289 -5.92 -8.28 7.39
CA TYR A 289 -4.80 -8.72 8.21
C TYR A 289 -3.97 -7.52 8.70
N VAL A 290 -3.55 -6.65 7.80
CA VAL A 290 -2.75 -5.46 8.11
C VAL A 290 -3.48 -4.54 9.10
N LEU A 291 -4.75 -4.25 8.86
CA LEU A 291 -5.54 -3.37 9.74
C LEU A 291 -5.75 -4.00 11.13
N ASN A 292 -5.96 -5.32 11.22
CA ASN A 292 -6.03 -6.01 12.50
C ASN A 292 -4.71 -5.97 13.25
N ARG A 293 -3.58 -6.22 12.57
CA ARG A 293 -2.24 -6.18 13.18
C ARG A 293 -1.85 -4.79 13.64
N ALA A 294 -2.27 -3.76 12.91
CA ALA A 294 -2.06 -2.35 13.26
C ALA A 294 -3.07 -1.80 14.30
N CYS A 295 -3.93 -2.64 14.88
CA CYS A 295 -4.99 -2.22 15.80
C CYS A 295 -5.94 -1.14 15.21
N LEU A 296 -6.12 -1.14 13.88
CA LEU A 296 -6.93 -0.19 13.12
C LEU A 296 -8.27 -0.78 12.65
N SER A 297 -8.62 -2.00 13.04
CA SER A 297 -9.90 -2.62 12.71
C SER A 297 -11.01 -2.05 13.58
N GLN A 298 -12.09 -1.59 12.94
CA GLN A 298 -13.33 -1.18 13.60
C GLN A 298 -14.30 -2.35 13.70
#